data_2f30f3fadd7d76f61265d40daf54e343
#
_entry.id   2f30f3fadd7d76f61265d40daf54e343
#
_cell.length_a   1.000
_cell.length_b   1.000
_cell.length_c   1.000
_cell.angle_alpha   90.00
_cell.angle_beta   90.00
_cell.angle_gamma   90.00
#
_symmetry.space_group_name_H-M   'P 1'
#
loop_
_entity.id
_entity.type
_entity.pdbx_description
1 polymer ?
#
loop_
_entity_poly.entity_id
_entity_poly.type
_entity_poly.pdbx_seq_one_letter_code
_entity_poly.pdbx_strand_id
1 'polypeptide(L)'
;MSALLVSCSSDDDDSSSNKEHDASLYGEWVANDGKKYVHDYYSFYSDGTGIHGSYESDIDWVNEDDDIKWYTVNNEYLYINGAKYNYSCDGSSLHIGNKTYYEK
;
A
#
# COMPACT_ATOMS: atom_id res chain seq x y z
N MET A 1 -16.17 5.22 7.35
CA MET A 1 -16.09 5.22 7.94
C MET A 1 -16.30 4.99 8.55
N SER A 2 -15.49 5.25 8.32
CA SER A 2 -15.37 5.28 8.87
C SER A 2 -15.30 5.22 9.48
N ALA A 3 -14.94 5.39 9.43
CA ALA A 3 -14.78 5.58 10.00
C ALA A 3 -14.72 5.64 10.52
N LEU A 4 -14.66 5.85 10.26
CA LEU A 4 -14.49 6.19 10.78
C LEU A 4 -14.37 6.32 11.31
N LEU A 5 -14.26 6.50 11.16
CA LEU A 5 -13.94 6.92 11.76
C LEU A 5 -13.68 7.02 12.44
N VAL A 6 -13.50 7.07 12.41
CA VAL A 6 -13.02 7.41 13.20
C VAL A 6 -12.64 7.52 13.80
N SER A 7 -12.38 7.61 13.78
CA SER A 7 -11.84 7.93 14.39
C SER A 7 -11.42 8.11 14.92
N CYS A 8 -11.23 8.09 14.81
CA CYS A 8 -10.70 8.48 15.39
C CYS A 8 -10.32 8.68 15.97
N SER A 9 -10.13 8.72 15.96
CA SER A 9 -9.67 9.13 16.58
C SER A 9 -9.37 9.50 17.27
N SER A 10 -9.19 9.55 17.31
CA SER A 10 -8.77 10.01 17.96
C SER A 10 -8.34 10.41 18.65
N ASP A 11 -8.02 10.49 18.67
CA ASP A 11 -7.45 10.91 19.31
C ASP A 11 -6.80 11.32 19.79
N ASP A 12 -6.26 11.45 19.61
CA ASP A 12 -5.52 11.76 20.25
C ASP A 12 -4.73 12.40 20.26
N ASP A 13 -4.84 12.61 20.07
CA ASP A 13 -4.07 13.51 20.28
C ASP A 13 -2.73 13.64 19.92
N ASP A 14 -1.91 13.12 19.84
CA ASP A 14 -0.55 13.38 19.50
C ASP A 14 -0.27 12.98 18.07
N SER A 15 0.95 13.29 17.59
CA SER A 15 1.27 13.09 16.18
C SER A 15 1.24 11.62 15.78
N SER A 16 1.56 10.74 16.70
CA SER A 16 1.57 9.32 16.37
C SER A 16 0.17 8.79 16.11
N SER A 17 -0.86 9.47 16.59
CA SER A 17 -2.23 9.06 16.37
C SER A 17 -2.66 9.22 14.91
N ASN A 18 -1.89 9.92 14.08
CA ASN A 18 -2.22 10.08 12.66
C ASN A 18 -1.84 8.86 11.81
N LYS A 19 -1.12 7.91 12.37
CA LYS A 19 -0.73 6.73 11.63
C LYS A 19 -1.91 5.77 11.52
N GLU A 20 -2.27 5.46 10.30
CA GLU A 20 -3.42 4.61 10.00
C GLU A 20 -3.00 3.51 9.04
N HIS A 21 -3.90 2.57 8.85
CA HIS A 21 -3.74 1.54 7.82
C HIS A 21 -5.00 1.53 6.98
N ASP A 22 -4.94 2.19 5.83
CA ASP A 22 -6.07 2.30 4.92
C ASP A 22 -6.44 0.90 4.43
N ALA A 23 -7.62 0.45 4.80
CA ALA A 23 -8.06 -0.92 4.48
C ALA A 23 -8.17 -1.16 2.98
N SER A 24 -8.32 -0.11 2.18
CA SER A 24 -8.39 -0.27 0.73
C SER A 24 -7.07 -0.76 0.14
N LEU A 25 -5.98 -0.65 0.90
CA LEU A 25 -4.67 -1.12 0.44
C LEU A 25 -4.40 -2.58 0.79
N TYR A 26 -5.21 -3.20 1.64
CA TYR A 26 -4.97 -4.60 2.03
C TYR A 26 -5.01 -5.51 0.81
N GLY A 27 -4.01 -6.37 0.67
CA GLY A 27 -3.96 -7.32 -0.43
C GLY A 27 -2.71 -7.19 -1.26
N GLU A 28 -2.76 -7.73 -2.46
CA GLU A 28 -1.62 -7.81 -3.37
C GLU A 28 -1.82 -6.88 -4.56
N TRP A 29 -0.74 -6.20 -4.93
CA TRP A 29 -0.76 -5.19 -5.99
C TRP A 29 0.40 -5.40 -6.94
N VAL A 30 0.12 -5.32 -8.23
CA VAL A 30 1.09 -5.52 -9.30
C VAL A 30 1.14 -4.27 -10.16
N ALA A 31 2.34 -3.78 -10.43
CA ALA A 31 2.53 -2.55 -11.20
C ALA A 31 2.06 -2.71 -12.64
N ASN A 32 1.39 -1.68 -13.14
CA ASN A 32 1.10 -1.53 -14.55
C ASN A 32 2.18 -0.64 -15.15
N ASP A 33 3.35 -1.23 -15.39
CA ASP A 33 4.55 -0.48 -15.76
C ASP A 33 4.97 -0.68 -17.22
N GLY A 34 4.12 -1.31 -18.01
CA GLY A 34 4.40 -1.55 -19.41
C GLY A 34 5.42 -2.64 -19.69
N LYS A 35 5.95 -3.27 -18.66
CA LYS A 35 6.87 -4.39 -18.82
C LYS A 35 6.12 -5.65 -19.20
N LYS A 36 6.83 -6.59 -19.83
CA LYS A 36 6.17 -7.75 -20.39
C LYS A 36 5.94 -8.86 -19.38
N TYR A 37 6.92 -9.15 -18.53
CA TYR A 37 6.85 -10.31 -17.64
C TYR A 37 7.05 -9.98 -16.18
N VAL A 38 7.99 -9.10 -15.85
CA VAL A 38 8.38 -8.83 -14.46
C VAL A 38 7.87 -7.46 -14.07
N HIS A 39 7.04 -7.43 -13.04
CA HIS A 39 6.37 -6.21 -12.58
C HIS A 39 6.69 -5.98 -11.11
N ASP A 40 6.78 -4.71 -10.70
CA ASP A 40 6.93 -4.38 -9.29
C ASP A 40 5.72 -4.88 -8.53
N TYR A 41 5.92 -5.31 -7.28
CA TYR A 41 4.88 -5.98 -6.51
C TYR A 41 4.91 -5.50 -5.07
N TYR A 42 3.72 -5.23 -4.53
CA TYR A 42 3.53 -4.94 -3.11
C TYR A 42 2.41 -5.80 -2.55
N SER A 43 2.58 -6.21 -1.32
CA SER A 43 1.49 -6.79 -0.53
C SER A 43 1.42 -6.02 0.78
N PHE A 44 0.22 -5.58 1.15
CA PHE A 44 -0.01 -4.82 2.38
C PHE A 44 -0.91 -5.62 3.30
N TYR A 45 -0.42 -5.88 4.52
CA TYR A 45 -1.17 -6.64 5.52
C TYR A 45 -1.81 -5.70 6.53
N SER A 46 -2.91 -6.15 7.12
CA SER A 46 -3.70 -5.31 8.03
C SER A 46 -2.96 -4.93 9.31
N ASP A 47 -1.88 -5.62 9.63
CA ASP A 47 -1.10 -5.35 10.85
C ASP A 47 0.01 -4.31 10.62
N GLY A 48 0.07 -3.69 9.44
CA GLY A 48 1.08 -2.69 9.13
C GLY A 48 2.38 -3.26 8.60
N THR A 49 2.43 -4.55 8.34
CA THR A 49 3.55 -5.18 7.65
C THR A 49 3.19 -5.48 6.22
N GLY A 50 4.16 -5.86 5.42
CA GLY A 50 3.91 -6.24 4.04
C GLY A 50 5.17 -6.75 3.37
N ILE A 51 5.07 -6.86 2.05
CA ILE A 51 6.15 -7.39 1.22
C ILE A 51 6.33 -6.46 0.02
N HIS A 52 7.57 -6.22 -0.35
CA HIS A 52 7.92 -5.61 -1.63
C HIS A 52 8.75 -6.62 -2.42
N GLY A 53 8.44 -6.76 -3.69
CA GLY A 53 9.17 -7.71 -4.52
C GLY A 53 8.79 -7.52 -5.98
N SER A 54 8.70 -8.65 -6.70
CA SER A 54 8.31 -8.62 -8.10
C SER A 54 7.37 -9.77 -8.39
N TYR A 55 6.54 -9.57 -9.41
CA TYR A 55 5.61 -10.58 -9.90
C TYR A 55 5.98 -10.93 -11.33
N GLU A 56 6.17 -12.21 -11.58
CA GLU A 56 6.48 -12.71 -12.93
C GLU A 56 5.20 -13.29 -13.53
N SER A 57 4.61 -12.55 -14.45
CA SER A 57 3.27 -12.87 -14.96
C SER A 57 3.28 -14.10 -15.86
N ASP A 58 4.39 -14.40 -16.51
CA ASP A 58 4.46 -15.56 -17.42
C ASP A 58 4.44 -16.89 -16.68
N ILE A 59 4.84 -16.91 -15.40
CA ILE A 59 4.84 -18.14 -14.60
C ILE A 59 3.99 -17.99 -13.34
N ASP A 60 3.28 -16.87 -13.19
CA ASP A 60 2.44 -16.60 -12.02
C ASP A 60 3.20 -16.79 -10.72
N TRP A 61 4.34 -16.11 -10.61
CA TRP A 61 5.24 -16.29 -9.48
C TRP A 61 5.56 -14.96 -8.82
N VAL A 62 5.47 -14.91 -7.49
CA VAL A 62 5.84 -13.74 -6.70
C VAL A 62 7.21 -13.99 -6.07
N ASN A 63 8.14 -13.06 -6.33
CA ASN A 63 9.43 -13.03 -5.64
C ASN A 63 9.33 -12.05 -4.50
N GLU A 64 9.47 -12.53 -3.26
CA GLU A 64 9.39 -11.70 -2.06
C GLU A 64 10.80 -11.26 -1.71
N ASP A 65 11.12 -9.99 -1.98
CA ASP A 65 12.48 -9.50 -1.79
C ASP A 65 12.69 -8.89 -0.43
N ASP A 66 11.76 -8.04 0.02
CA ASP A 66 11.93 -7.28 1.26
C ASP A 66 10.65 -7.29 2.08
N ASP A 67 10.80 -7.41 3.39
CA ASP A 67 9.72 -7.12 4.32
C ASP A 67 9.60 -5.61 4.43
N ILE A 68 8.36 -5.11 4.50
CA ILE A 68 8.12 -3.69 4.67
C ILE A 68 7.23 -3.44 5.89
N LYS A 69 7.29 -2.21 6.37
CA LYS A 69 6.33 -1.67 7.32
C LYS A 69 5.71 -0.46 6.66
N TRP A 70 4.40 -0.32 6.82
CA TRP A 70 3.68 0.73 6.13
C TRP A 70 2.60 1.33 7.01
N TYR A 71 2.26 2.55 6.72
CA TYR A 71 1.08 3.20 7.30
C TYR A 71 0.65 4.32 6.37
N THR A 72 -0.57 4.81 6.57
CA THR A 72 -1.11 5.93 5.81
C THR A 72 -1.41 7.10 6.74
N VAL A 73 -1.44 8.31 6.18
CA VAL A 73 -1.80 9.52 6.91
C VAL A 73 -2.83 10.27 6.09
N ASN A 74 -3.98 10.54 6.69
CA ASN A 74 -5.07 11.34 6.11
C ASN A 74 -5.58 10.79 4.76
N ASN A 75 -5.41 9.51 4.50
CA ASN A 75 -5.77 8.89 3.21
C ASN A 75 -5.13 9.62 2.03
N GLU A 76 -3.99 10.23 2.24
CA GLU A 76 -3.29 11.02 1.24
C GLU A 76 -1.85 10.59 1.07
N TYR A 77 -1.21 10.18 2.15
CA TYR A 77 0.20 9.82 2.16
C TYR A 77 0.37 8.38 2.59
N LEU A 78 1.21 7.66 1.87
CA LEU A 78 1.61 6.28 2.20
C LEU A 78 3.07 6.29 2.57
N TYR A 79 3.39 5.76 3.74
CA TYR A 79 4.77 5.60 4.20
C TYR A 79 5.15 4.13 4.11
N ILE A 80 6.25 3.85 3.42
CA ILE A 80 6.80 2.49 3.29
C ILE A 80 8.24 2.56 3.78
N ASN A 81 8.52 1.87 4.88
CA ASN A 81 9.83 1.87 5.51
C ASN A 81 10.37 3.29 5.75
N GLY A 82 9.46 4.20 6.11
CA GLY A 82 9.81 5.59 6.40
C GLY A 82 9.83 6.52 5.20
N ALA A 83 9.74 6.02 3.98
CA ALA A 83 9.67 6.86 2.80
C ALA A 83 8.23 7.30 2.55
N LYS A 84 8.04 8.57 2.25
CA LYS A 84 6.71 9.15 2.09
C LYS A 84 6.35 9.25 0.61
N TYR A 85 5.15 8.79 0.28
CA TYR A 85 4.60 8.86 -1.08
C TYR A 85 3.20 9.43 -1.03
N ASN A 86 2.84 10.21 -2.05
CA ASN A 86 1.44 10.50 -2.30
C ASN A 86 0.78 9.24 -2.85
N TYR A 87 -0.44 8.95 -2.43
CA TYR A 87 -1.13 7.79 -2.94
C TYR A 87 -2.61 8.07 -3.09
N SER A 88 -3.26 7.28 -3.94
CA SER A 88 -4.70 7.21 -4.01
C SER A 88 -5.10 5.80 -4.41
N CYS A 89 -6.24 5.35 -3.93
CA CYS A 89 -6.74 4.01 -4.22
C CYS A 89 -8.23 4.12 -4.55
N ASP A 90 -8.63 3.57 -5.68
CA ASP A 90 -10.03 3.64 -6.12
C ASP A 90 -10.65 2.25 -6.26
N GLY A 91 -10.27 1.34 -5.39
CA GLY A 91 -10.83 0.00 -5.37
C GLY A 91 -9.91 -1.01 -6.03
N SER A 92 -9.86 -1.00 -7.35
CA SER A 92 -9.05 -1.99 -8.08
C SER A 92 -7.71 -1.43 -8.55
N SER A 93 -7.48 -0.13 -8.44
CA SER A 93 -6.20 0.45 -8.81
C SER A 93 -5.64 1.29 -7.68
N LEU A 94 -4.31 1.27 -7.57
CA LEU A 94 -3.56 1.96 -6.53
C LEU A 94 -2.48 2.79 -7.20
N HIS A 95 -2.46 4.09 -6.89
CA HIS A 95 -1.44 4.99 -7.40
C HIS A 95 -0.49 5.32 -6.25
N ILE A 96 0.80 5.06 -6.44
CA ILE A 96 1.85 5.41 -5.47
C ILE A 96 2.85 6.30 -6.20
N GLY A 97 2.90 7.57 -5.81
CA GLY A 97 3.71 8.53 -6.54
C GLY A 97 3.20 8.62 -7.98
N ASN A 98 4.09 8.34 -8.94
CA ASN A 98 3.71 8.34 -10.34
C ASN A 98 3.54 6.94 -10.94
N LYS A 99 3.43 5.92 -10.09
CA LYS A 99 3.24 4.54 -10.52
C LYS A 99 1.82 4.08 -10.25
N THR A 100 1.31 3.24 -11.13
CA THR A 100 -0.03 2.65 -10.99
C THR A 100 0.09 1.15 -10.81
N TYR A 101 -0.67 0.63 -9.84
CA TYR A 101 -0.72 -0.79 -9.53
C TYR A 101 -2.16 -1.27 -9.62
N TYR A 102 -2.34 -2.52 -9.98
CA TYR A 102 -3.66 -3.16 -10.00
C TYR A 102 -3.66 -4.36 -9.08
N GLU A 103 -4.83 -4.73 -8.60
CA GLU A 103 -4.98 -5.93 -7.79
C GLU A 103 -4.52 -7.16 -8.56
N LYS A 104 -3.74 -7.99 -7.85
CA LYS A 104 -3.24 -9.24 -8.43
C LYS A 104 -4.38 -10.26 -8.54
#